data_b18b197758157ca83773b84026dc742e
#
_entry.id   b18b197758157ca83773b84026dc742e
#
_cell.length_a   1.000
_cell.length_b   1.000
_cell.length_c   1.000
_cell.angle_alpha   90.00
_cell.angle_beta   90.00
_cell.angle_gamma   90.00
#
_symmetry.space_group_name_H-M   'P 1'
#
loop_
_entity.id
_entity.type
_entity.pdbx_description
1 polymer ?
#
loop_
_entity_poly.entity_id
_entity_poly.type
_entity_poly.pdbx_seq_one_letter_code
_entity_poly.pdbx_strand_id
1 'polypeptide(L)'
;MLKDKPPIQSSLEFVSIDELVPKDHLLRKIDKVIDFNFIHDLVKDLYCADNGRPALDPTLLFKLLFIGYLYGVRSERQLIREVQVNVAYRWFLGLGLTDKVPDASTLSQNRRRRFNDSDVYQQIFDEIVLQAMRKRLVSGKVLYTDSTHLKANANKNKWVKGEAQSSSRDYLKALEEAVEEDRAQHGKKPLAPRSKEPQAREIKQSTTDPDSGYMVRDGKPKGFFYLDHRSVDGRCNIITDVHVTSGNVHDSVPYLSRLDRQRERFNFEVKAVGLDAGYFTAGICKGLEERDVYGVISYRRPTHKKGFFYKREYRYDNDRDLYLCPVDQALNYKTTDRQGYRHYQSNPRHCLTCEFKERCTSNAKGIKTVTRHVWEDSKERINQHRLSEPGKLIYKRRKETVERSFADAKQLHGYRHARFKGLEKVRAQCLMTAAAQNMKKIALLAA
;
A
#
# COMPACT_ATOMS: atom_id res chain seq x y z
N MET A 1 -1.29 -40.34 -41.29
CA MET A 1 -2.70 -40.69 -41.57
C MET A 1 -3.59 -39.78 -40.77
N LEU A 2 -4.40 -38.98 -41.43
CA LEU A 2 -5.51 -38.26 -40.77
C LEU A 2 -6.56 -39.31 -40.40
N LYS A 3 -6.93 -39.37 -39.12
CA LYS A 3 -8.05 -40.21 -38.67
C LYS A 3 -9.36 -39.49 -38.99
N ASP A 4 -10.37 -40.26 -39.36
CA ASP A 4 -11.72 -39.74 -39.50
C ASP A 4 -12.21 -39.11 -38.21
N LYS A 5 -13.05 -38.03 -38.29
CA LYS A 5 -13.64 -37.39 -37.12
C LYS A 5 -14.41 -38.45 -36.34
N PRO A 6 -14.14 -38.59 -35.02
CA PRO A 6 -15.00 -39.44 -34.20
C PRO A 6 -16.42 -38.94 -34.21
N PRO A 7 -17.43 -39.82 -34.13
CA PRO A 7 -18.82 -39.42 -34.03
C PRO A 7 -19.02 -38.51 -32.80
N ILE A 8 -19.97 -37.58 -32.89
CA ILE A 8 -20.35 -36.74 -31.76
C ILE A 8 -20.87 -37.68 -30.65
N GLN A 9 -20.31 -37.55 -29.45
CA GLN A 9 -20.71 -38.36 -28.31
C GLN A 9 -22.20 -38.08 -27.99
N SER A 10 -23.02 -39.12 -28.02
CA SER A 10 -24.44 -39.10 -27.68
C SER A 10 -24.83 -40.15 -26.65
N SER A 11 -23.85 -40.91 -26.13
CA SER A 11 -24.06 -41.91 -25.09
C SER A 11 -24.23 -41.27 -23.70
N LEU A 12 -25.05 -41.89 -22.85
CA LEU A 12 -25.18 -41.53 -21.45
C LEU A 12 -23.94 -42.01 -20.70
N GLU A 13 -23.30 -41.07 -19.99
CA GLU A 13 -22.15 -41.37 -19.10
C GLU A 13 -22.56 -41.09 -17.67
N PHE A 14 -22.29 -42.03 -16.75
CA PHE A 14 -22.47 -41.88 -15.31
C PHE A 14 -21.16 -41.46 -14.70
N VAL A 15 -21.06 -40.16 -14.37
CA VAL A 15 -19.84 -39.59 -13.77
C VAL A 15 -20.24 -38.67 -12.62
N SER A 16 -19.43 -38.66 -11.56
CA SER A 16 -19.54 -37.66 -10.51
C SER A 16 -18.79 -36.40 -10.91
N ILE A 17 -19.24 -35.24 -10.42
CA ILE A 17 -18.51 -33.97 -10.66
C ILE A 17 -17.12 -34.03 -10.04
N ASP A 18 -16.93 -34.81 -8.98
CA ASP A 18 -15.63 -35.00 -8.34
C ASP A 18 -14.63 -35.72 -9.26
N GLU A 19 -15.07 -36.74 -10.03
CA GLU A 19 -14.23 -37.44 -10.99
C GLU A 19 -13.80 -36.56 -12.17
N LEU A 20 -14.65 -35.61 -12.57
CA LEU A 20 -14.38 -34.72 -13.70
C LEU A 20 -13.33 -33.64 -13.41
N VAL A 21 -13.08 -33.31 -12.15
CA VAL A 21 -12.07 -32.31 -11.77
C VAL A 21 -10.75 -32.97 -11.50
N PRO A 22 -9.63 -32.61 -12.19
CA PRO A 22 -8.32 -33.19 -11.97
C PRO A 22 -7.88 -33.08 -10.50
N LYS A 23 -7.25 -34.14 -9.96
CA LYS A 23 -6.83 -34.18 -8.54
C LYS A 23 -5.82 -33.12 -8.17
N ASP A 24 -5.00 -32.67 -9.10
CA ASP A 24 -3.99 -31.63 -8.95
C ASP A 24 -4.50 -30.23 -9.23
N HIS A 25 -5.80 -30.06 -9.54
CA HIS A 25 -6.40 -28.76 -9.86
C HIS A 25 -6.26 -27.76 -8.69
N LEU A 26 -5.95 -26.49 -8.99
CA LEU A 26 -5.68 -25.45 -7.99
C LEU A 26 -6.85 -25.28 -6.98
N LEU A 27 -8.10 -25.35 -7.44
CA LEU A 27 -9.24 -25.20 -6.54
C LEU A 27 -9.34 -26.33 -5.51
N ARG A 28 -8.94 -27.58 -5.88
CA ARG A 28 -8.85 -28.66 -4.92
C ARG A 28 -7.78 -28.42 -3.85
N LYS A 29 -6.61 -27.91 -4.27
CA LYS A 29 -5.55 -27.54 -3.33
C LYS A 29 -5.99 -26.42 -2.39
N ILE A 30 -6.73 -25.44 -2.89
CA ILE A 30 -7.28 -24.36 -2.07
C ILE A 30 -8.31 -24.91 -1.09
N ASP A 31 -9.28 -25.67 -1.56
CA ASP A 31 -10.36 -26.22 -0.72
C ASP A 31 -9.85 -27.14 0.40
N LYS A 32 -8.75 -27.87 0.12
CA LYS A 32 -8.08 -28.74 1.11
C LYS A 32 -7.41 -27.96 2.24
N VAL A 33 -6.85 -26.78 1.96
CA VAL A 33 -5.97 -26.07 2.91
C VAL A 33 -6.59 -24.83 3.52
N ILE A 34 -7.65 -24.28 2.92
CA ILE A 34 -8.39 -23.10 3.41
C ILE A 34 -9.69 -23.57 4.04
N ASP A 35 -9.87 -23.27 5.31
CA ASP A 35 -11.17 -23.41 5.97
C ASP A 35 -12.02 -22.17 5.64
N PHE A 36 -13.21 -22.40 5.03
CA PHE A 36 -14.16 -21.35 4.69
C PHE A 36 -15.33 -21.23 5.68
N ASN A 37 -15.41 -22.11 6.71
CA ASN A 37 -16.54 -22.14 7.64
C ASN A 37 -16.67 -20.82 8.44
N PHE A 38 -15.53 -20.13 8.69
CA PHE A 38 -15.53 -18.84 9.37
C PHE A 38 -16.39 -17.77 8.68
N ILE A 39 -16.64 -17.90 7.38
CA ILE A 39 -17.45 -16.92 6.60
C ILE A 39 -18.87 -16.87 7.15
N HIS A 40 -19.46 -18.02 7.45
CA HIS A 40 -20.82 -18.09 8.00
C HIS A 40 -20.93 -17.31 9.32
N ASP A 41 -19.98 -17.53 10.22
CA ASP A 41 -19.96 -16.86 11.52
C ASP A 41 -19.75 -15.36 11.42
N LEU A 42 -18.92 -14.91 10.46
CA LEU A 42 -18.67 -13.48 10.22
C LEU A 42 -19.88 -12.71 9.71
N VAL A 43 -20.78 -13.36 9.00
CA VAL A 43 -21.87 -12.64 8.32
C VAL A 43 -23.26 -12.96 8.88
N LYS A 44 -23.40 -13.92 9.81
CA LYS A 44 -24.70 -14.34 10.37
C LYS A 44 -25.54 -13.16 10.86
N ASP A 45 -24.93 -12.20 11.54
CA ASP A 45 -25.61 -11.03 12.10
C ASP A 45 -26.04 -10.01 11.03
N LEU A 46 -25.60 -10.16 9.78
CA LEU A 46 -26.01 -9.36 8.62
C LEU A 46 -27.25 -9.95 7.92
N TYR A 47 -27.73 -11.09 8.39
CA TYR A 47 -28.92 -11.79 7.87
C TYR A 47 -30.04 -11.78 8.91
N CYS A 48 -31.28 -11.69 8.42
CA CYS A 48 -32.45 -11.79 9.27
C CYS A 48 -32.64 -13.24 9.72
N ALA A 49 -32.92 -13.46 11.01
CA ALA A 49 -32.99 -14.81 11.57
C ALA A 49 -34.26 -15.57 11.14
N ASP A 50 -35.38 -14.86 11.01
CA ASP A 50 -36.72 -15.45 10.94
C ASP A 50 -37.65 -14.89 9.85
N ASN A 51 -37.18 -13.95 9.02
CA ASN A 51 -38.01 -13.29 8.04
C ASN A 51 -37.41 -13.27 6.62
N GLY A 52 -38.24 -13.52 5.61
CA GLY A 52 -37.91 -13.41 4.20
C GLY A 52 -37.61 -14.75 3.51
N ARG A 53 -37.31 -14.68 2.20
CA ARG A 53 -36.89 -15.84 1.41
C ARG A 53 -35.58 -16.40 1.92
N PRO A 54 -35.40 -17.73 2.01
CA PRO A 54 -34.12 -18.34 2.36
C PRO A 54 -32.96 -17.73 1.60
N ALA A 55 -31.95 -17.26 2.32
CA ALA A 55 -30.79 -16.63 1.73
C ALA A 55 -29.90 -17.68 1.05
N LEU A 56 -29.19 -17.25 0.01
CA LEU A 56 -28.11 -18.06 -0.56
C LEU A 56 -26.98 -18.18 0.49
N ASP A 57 -26.41 -19.38 0.59
CA ASP A 57 -25.28 -19.63 1.49
C ASP A 57 -24.18 -18.58 1.32
N PRO A 58 -23.80 -17.86 2.39
CA PRO A 58 -22.72 -16.88 2.33
C PRO A 58 -21.39 -17.46 1.87
N THR A 59 -21.07 -18.69 2.28
CA THR A 59 -19.84 -19.36 1.88
C THR A 59 -19.78 -19.55 0.37
N LEU A 60 -20.87 -19.97 -0.24
CA LEU A 60 -20.99 -20.09 -1.70
C LEU A 60 -20.82 -18.72 -2.37
N LEU A 61 -21.43 -17.64 -1.83
CA LEU A 61 -21.28 -16.29 -2.36
C LEU A 61 -19.82 -15.82 -2.37
N PHE A 62 -19.11 -16.01 -1.26
CA PHE A 62 -17.71 -15.59 -1.15
C PHE A 62 -16.78 -16.49 -1.97
N LYS A 63 -16.98 -17.81 -2.00
CA LYS A 63 -16.26 -18.72 -2.92
C LYS A 63 -16.45 -18.30 -4.39
N LEU A 64 -17.64 -17.88 -4.79
CA LEU A 64 -17.92 -17.35 -6.12
C LEU A 64 -17.15 -16.06 -6.41
N LEU A 65 -17.11 -15.11 -5.47
CA LEU A 65 -16.28 -13.91 -5.58
C LEU A 65 -14.80 -14.27 -5.69
N PHE A 66 -14.31 -15.21 -4.89
CA PHE A 66 -12.92 -15.66 -4.95
C PHE A 66 -12.53 -16.24 -6.31
N ILE A 67 -13.37 -17.02 -6.95
CA ILE A 67 -13.16 -17.49 -8.33
C ILE A 67 -12.94 -16.27 -9.25
N GLY A 68 -13.81 -15.26 -9.16
CA GLY A 68 -13.71 -14.05 -9.96
C GLY A 68 -12.41 -13.28 -9.77
N TYR A 69 -11.90 -13.21 -8.54
CA TYR A 69 -10.62 -12.57 -8.23
C TYR A 69 -9.43 -13.47 -8.58
N LEU A 70 -9.51 -14.76 -8.31
CA LEU A 70 -8.45 -15.73 -8.55
C LEU A 70 -8.09 -15.87 -10.04
N TYR A 71 -9.12 -15.91 -10.88
CA TYR A 71 -8.97 -16.08 -12.34
C TYR A 71 -9.08 -14.76 -13.13
N GLY A 72 -9.15 -13.62 -12.44
CA GLY A 72 -9.16 -12.31 -13.08
C GLY A 72 -10.43 -11.97 -13.85
N VAL A 73 -11.55 -12.69 -13.62
CA VAL A 73 -12.85 -12.41 -14.24
C VAL A 73 -13.46 -11.16 -13.64
N ARG A 74 -13.45 -10.06 -14.38
CA ARG A 74 -13.85 -8.74 -13.86
C ARG A 74 -15.36 -8.50 -13.84
N SER A 75 -16.09 -9.11 -14.76
CA SER A 75 -17.55 -8.96 -14.87
C SER A 75 -18.29 -10.05 -14.10
N GLU A 76 -19.17 -9.68 -13.17
CA GLU A 76 -20.00 -10.63 -12.45
C GLU A 76 -20.90 -11.45 -13.38
N ARG A 77 -21.42 -10.84 -14.45
CA ARG A 77 -22.19 -11.56 -15.47
C ARG A 77 -21.34 -12.59 -16.20
N GLN A 78 -20.11 -12.25 -16.54
CA GLN A 78 -19.18 -13.18 -17.16
C GLN A 78 -18.82 -14.31 -16.19
N LEU A 79 -18.57 -13.98 -14.91
CA LEU A 79 -18.30 -14.98 -13.88
C LEU A 79 -19.41 -16.03 -13.78
N ILE A 80 -20.67 -15.60 -13.76
CA ILE A 80 -21.82 -16.53 -13.74
C ILE A 80 -21.83 -17.43 -14.98
N ARG A 81 -21.60 -16.88 -16.18
CA ARG A 81 -21.49 -17.67 -17.41
C ARG A 81 -20.36 -18.70 -17.38
N GLU A 82 -19.20 -18.29 -16.86
CA GLU A 82 -18.08 -19.22 -16.67
C GLU A 82 -18.43 -20.36 -15.71
N VAL A 83 -19.08 -20.06 -14.58
CA VAL A 83 -19.54 -21.07 -13.62
C VAL A 83 -20.55 -22.03 -14.22
N GLN A 84 -21.40 -21.57 -15.13
CA GLN A 84 -22.40 -22.45 -15.79
C GLN A 84 -21.76 -23.60 -16.57
N VAL A 85 -20.59 -23.38 -17.15
CA VAL A 85 -19.93 -24.33 -18.07
C VAL A 85 -18.65 -24.94 -17.51
N ASN A 86 -18.07 -24.38 -16.43
CA ASN A 86 -16.83 -24.86 -15.86
C ASN A 86 -17.06 -25.81 -14.69
N VAL A 87 -16.73 -27.07 -14.90
CA VAL A 87 -16.93 -28.14 -13.91
C VAL A 87 -16.14 -27.91 -12.63
N ALA A 88 -14.90 -27.42 -12.72
CA ALA A 88 -14.07 -27.16 -11.55
C ALA A 88 -14.60 -26.00 -10.69
N TYR A 89 -15.20 -24.99 -11.31
CA TYR A 89 -15.85 -23.90 -10.57
C TYR A 89 -17.10 -24.39 -9.86
N ARG A 90 -17.93 -25.19 -10.54
CA ARG A 90 -19.13 -25.82 -9.95
C ARG A 90 -18.76 -26.68 -8.75
N TRP A 91 -17.76 -27.56 -8.92
CA TRP A 91 -17.23 -28.41 -7.87
C TRP A 91 -16.80 -27.60 -6.63
N PHE A 92 -16.01 -26.54 -6.83
CA PHE A 92 -15.52 -25.69 -5.72
C PHE A 92 -16.65 -24.97 -4.98
N LEU A 93 -17.75 -24.69 -5.67
CA LEU A 93 -18.95 -24.06 -5.11
C LEU A 93 -19.90 -25.07 -4.45
N GLY A 94 -19.64 -26.36 -4.56
CA GLY A 94 -20.54 -27.42 -4.09
C GLY A 94 -21.79 -27.57 -4.93
N LEU A 95 -21.76 -27.16 -6.20
CA LEU A 95 -22.87 -27.26 -7.14
C LEU A 95 -22.71 -28.51 -8.00
N GLY A 96 -23.77 -29.30 -8.13
CA GLY A 96 -23.88 -30.41 -9.10
C GLY A 96 -23.93 -29.92 -10.56
N LEU A 97 -23.86 -30.86 -11.52
CA LEU A 97 -23.86 -30.51 -12.96
C LEU A 97 -25.12 -29.79 -13.42
N THR A 98 -26.27 -30.09 -12.81
CA THR A 98 -27.59 -29.55 -13.17
C THR A 98 -28.09 -28.46 -12.25
N ASP A 99 -27.37 -28.18 -11.14
CA ASP A 99 -27.80 -27.19 -10.17
C ASP A 99 -27.82 -25.78 -10.77
N LYS A 100 -28.77 -24.98 -10.33
CA LYS A 100 -28.92 -23.59 -10.78
C LYS A 100 -27.79 -22.75 -10.19
N VAL A 101 -27.05 -22.07 -11.06
CA VAL A 101 -26.02 -21.07 -10.64
C VAL A 101 -26.72 -19.78 -10.21
N PRO A 102 -26.30 -19.14 -9.13
CA PRO A 102 -26.86 -17.85 -8.68
C PRO A 102 -26.78 -16.77 -9.75
N ASP A 103 -27.75 -15.86 -9.79
CA ASP A 103 -27.70 -14.71 -10.71
C ASP A 103 -26.67 -13.65 -10.30
N ALA A 104 -26.12 -12.94 -11.29
CA ALA A 104 -25.21 -11.84 -11.05
C ALA A 104 -25.82 -10.69 -10.22
N SER A 105 -27.14 -10.50 -10.34
CA SER A 105 -27.91 -9.55 -9.51
C SER A 105 -27.87 -9.91 -8.03
N THR A 106 -27.84 -11.20 -7.68
CA THR A 106 -27.74 -11.67 -6.30
C THR A 106 -26.42 -11.21 -5.66
N LEU A 107 -25.29 -11.35 -6.36
CA LEU A 107 -23.98 -10.84 -5.90
C LEU A 107 -24.01 -9.33 -5.65
N SER A 108 -24.51 -8.59 -6.63
CA SER A 108 -24.61 -7.12 -6.56
C SER A 108 -25.51 -6.64 -5.43
N GLN A 109 -26.65 -7.30 -5.20
CA GLN A 109 -27.60 -6.96 -4.13
C GLN A 109 -27.04 -7.27 -2.74
N ASN A 110 -26.43 -8.45 -2.53
CA ASN A 110 -25.81 -8.80 -1.27
C ASN A 110 -24.68 -7.83 -0.92
N ARG A 111 -23.79 -7.53 -1.87
CA ARG A 111 -22.73 -6.53 -1.67
C ARG A 111 -23.32 -5.19 -1.25
N ARG A 112 -24.32 -4.66 -1.95
CA ARG A 112 -24.91 -3.34 -1.70
C ARG A 112 -25.69 -3.26 -0.40
N ARG A 113 -26.43 -4.30 -0.04
CA ARG A 113 -27.39 -4.28 1.09
C ARG A 113 -26.79 -4.78 2.40
N ARG A 114 -25.75 -5.63 2.35
CA ARG A 114 -25.20 -6.31 3.53
C ARG A 114 -23.73 -6.03 3.77
N PHE A 115 -22.90 -6.04 2.71
CA PHE A 115 -21.45 -6.08 2.90
C PHE A 115 -20.74 -4.74 2.72
N ASN A 116 -21.32 -3.75 2.00
CA ASN A 116 -20.63 -2.47 1.74
C ASN A 116 -20.35 -1.66 2.99
N ASP A 117 -21.26 -1.66 3.96
CA ASP A 117 -21.18 -0.88 5.17
C ASP A 117 -20.67 -1.73 6.37
N SER A 118 -19.93 -2.78 6.06
CA SER A 118 -19.37 -3.72 7.06
C SER A 118 -17.89 -3.97 6.81
N ASP A 119 -17.17 -4.38 7.87
CA ASP A 119 -15.76 -4.77 7.79
C ASP A 119 -15.53 -6.20 7.31
N VAL A 120 -16.54 -6.88 6.75
CA VAL A 120 -16.48 -8.28 6.35
C VAL A 120 -15.31 -8.58 5.43
N TYR A 121 -15.04 -7.75 4.42
CA TYR A 121 -13.91 -7.97 3.51
C TYR A 121 -12.56 -7.88 4.19
N GLN A 122 -12.42 -6.96 5.18
CA GLN A 122 -11.21 -6.87 5.99
C GLN A 122 -11.06 -8.09 6.90
N GLN A 123 -12.15 -8.53 7.54
CA GLN A 123 -12.15 -9.70 8.43
C GLN A 123 -11.84 -10.99 7.66
N ILE A 124 -12.37 -11.16 6.46
CA ILE A 124 -12.04 -12.29 5.57
C ILE A 124 -10.55 -12.27 5.21
N PHE A 125 -10.02 -11.11 4.81
CA PHE A 125 -8.60 -10.98 4.50
C PHE A 125 -7.73 -11.31 5.72
N ASP A 126 -8.07 -10.75 6.88
CA ASP A 126 -7.33 -10.99 8.13
C ASP A 126 -7.36 -12.48 8.52
N GLU A 127 -8.51 -13.18 8.39
CA GLU A 127 -8.61 -14.59 8.68
C GLU A 127 -7.77 -15.46 7.74
N ILE A 128 -7.70 -15.13 6.44
CA ILE A 128 -6.81 -15.82 5.51
C ILE A 128 -5.34 -15.64 5.90
N VAL A 129 -4.95 -14.46 6.42
CA VAL A 129 -3.60 -14.24 6.96
C VAL A 129 -3.37 -15.09 8.22
N LEU A 130 -4.35 -15.16 9.14
CA LEU A 130 -4.27 -15.99 10.33
C LEU A 130 -4.14 -17.49 9.97
N GLN A 131 -4.85 -17.97 8.95
CA GLN A 131 -4.69 -19.34 8.45
C GLN A 131 -3.27 -19.58 7.90
N ALA A 132 -2.68 -18.62 7.19
CA ALA A 132 -1.28 -18.70 6.77
C ALA A 132 -0.32 -18.75 7.96
N MET A 133 -0.60 -17.97 9.03
CA MET A 133 0.20 -17.98 10.27
C MET A 133 0.12 -19.33 10.98
N ARG A 134 -1.08 -19.91 11.14
CA ARG A 134 -1.25 -21.25 11.70
C ARG A 134 -0.44 -22.32 10.96
N LYS A 135 -0.27 -22.14 9.65
CA LYS A 135 0.58 -23.01 8.80
C LYS A 135 2.06 -22.60 8.78
N ARG A 136 2.48 -21.65 9.62
CA ARG A 136 3.86 -21.13 9.72
C ARG A 136 4.42 -20.54 8.43
N LEU A 137 3.55 -20.04 7.54
CA LEU A 137 3.93 -19.37 6.28
C LEU A 137 4.21 -17.88 6.43
N VAL A 138 3.91 -17.30 7.60
CA VAL A 138 4.17 -15.90 7.96
C VAL A 138 5.09 -15.86 9.16
N SER A 139 6.10 -14.99 9.13
CA SER A 139 7.03 -14.79 10.25
C SER A 139 6.73 -13.53 11.06
N GLY A 140 6.18 -12.50 10.43
CA GLY A 140 5.98 -11.18 11.02
C GLY A 140 7.26 -10.40 11.34
N LYS A 141 8.45 -10.93 10.98
CA LYS A 141 9.76 -10.33 11.36
C LYS A 141 10.29 -9.33 10.35
N VAL A 142 10.11 -9.60 9.05
CA VAL A 142 10.58 -8.72 7.98
C VAL A 142 9.42 -8.44 7.04
N LEU A 143 9.04 -7.17 6.93
CA LEU A 143 7.93 -6.73 6.09
C LEU A 143 8.43 -5.85 4.94
N TYR A 144 7.83 -6.02 3.78
CA TYR A 144 8.09 -5.22 2.58
C TYR A 144 6.84 -4.46 2.21
N THR A 145 6.92 -3.12 2.20
CA THR A 145 5.77 -2.28 1.88
C THR A 145 6.04 -1.43 0.65
N ASP A 146 5.03 -1.32 -0.17
CA ASP A 146 5.01 -0.47 -1.36
C ASP A 146 3.58 -0.11 -1.73
N SER A 147 3.40 0.80 -2.68
CA SER A 147 2.09 1.15 -3.22
C SER A 147 2.03 0.97 -4.73
N THR A 148 0.82 0.72 -5.24
CA THR A 148 0.57 0.72 -6.67
C THR A 148 -0.67 1.51 -7.02
N HIS A 149 -0.63 2.14 -8.21
CA HIS A 149 -1.76 2.87 -8.73
C HIS A 149 -2.76 1.92 -9.39
N LEU A 150 -4.01 2.04 -8.96
CA LEU A 150 -5.16 1.39 -9.57
C LEU A 150 -5.98 2.47 -10.29
N LYS A 151 -6.14 2.34 -11.62
CA LYS A 151 -6.88 3.31 -12.41
C LYS A 151 -8.34 3.32 -11.98
N ALA A 152 -8.86 4.48 -11.58
CA ALA A 152 -10.24 4.65 -11.14
C ALA A 152 -11.22 4.47 -12.32
N ASN A 153 -12.43 4.03 -12.01
CA ASN A 153 -13.54 3.97 -12.95
C ASN A 153 -14.18 5.36 -13.11
N ALA A 154 -13.34 6.33 -13.53
CA ALA A 154 -13.67 7.74 -13.64
C ALA A 154 -13.32 8.29 -15.02
N ASN A 155 -14.15 9.21 -15.52
CA ASN A 155 -13.85 9.94 -16.74
C ASN A 155 -12.85 11.06 -16.42
N LYS A 156 -11.66 11.01 -17.03
CA LYS A 156 -10.58 11.97 -16.80
C LYS A 156 -10.91 13.41 -17.18
N ASN A 157 -11.90 13.62 -18.04
CA ASN A 157 -12.30 14.94 -18.53
C ASN A 157 -13.50 15.52 -17.76
N LYS A 158 -14.17 14.73 -16.91
CA LYS A 158 -15.32 15.16 -16.08
C LYS A 158 -14.87 15.40 -14.65
N TRP A 159 -14.53 16.63 -14.32
CA TRP A 159 -14.06 17.03 -13.00
C TRP A 159 -14.53 18.46 -12.66
N VAL A 160 -14.57 18.74 -11.37
CA VAL A 160 -14.81 20.06 -10.79
C VAL A 160 -13.63 20.45 -9.91
N LYS A 161 -13.51 21.73 -9.59
CA LYS A 161 -12.60 22.19 -8.55
C LYS A 161 -13.19 21.76 -7.19
N GLY A 162 -12.42 21.04 -6.44
CA GLY A 162 -12.74 20.61 -5.09
C GLY A 162 -11.64 21.04 -4.13
N GLU A 163 -11.88 20.91 -2.85
CA GLU A 163 -10.92 21.17 -1.78
C GLU A 163 -10.52 19.86 -1.13
N ALA A 164 -9.21 19.59 -1.03
CA ALA A 164 -8.71 18.52 -0.18
C ALA A 164 -8.23 19.10 1.14
N GLN A 165 -8.74 18.57 2.24
CA GLN A 165 -8.09 18.76 3.52
C GLN A 165 -6.73 18.08 3.48
N SER A 166 -5.66 18.77 3.95
CA SER A 166 -4.37 18.12 4.10
C SER A 166 -4.52 16.98 5.09
N SER A 167 -4.26 15.74 4.64
CA SER A 167 -4.23 14.60 5.54
C SER A 167 -3.21 14.86 6.65
N SER A 168 -3.66 14.86 7.91
CA SER A 168 -2.74 14.97 9.03
C SER A 168 -1.84 13.73 9.01
N ARG A 169 -0.53 13.97 9.07
CA ARG A 169 0.43 12.89 9.23
C ARG A 169 0.48 12.56 10.72
N ASP A 170 0.49 11.28 11.06
CA ASP A 170 0.46 10.83 12.46
C ASP A 170 1.56 11.46 13.34
N TYR A 171 2.69 11.83 12.71
CA TYR A 171 3.83 12.43 13.40
C TYR A 171 3.82 13.98 13.48
N LEU A 172 2.77 14.67 13.01
CA LEU A 172 2.78 16.15 12.99
C LEU A 172 2.84 16.74 14.39
N LYS A 173 2.12 16.16 15.35
CA LYS A 173 2.15 16.62 16.74
C LYS A 173 3.56 16.45 17.34
N ALA A 174 4.15 15.27 17.18
CA ALA A 174 5.52 15.02 17.64
C ALA A 174 6.55 15.95 16.95
N LEU A 175 6.31 16.29 15.68
CA LEU A 175 7.17 17.26 14.98
C LEU A 175 7.02 18.67 15.55
N GLU A 176 5.81 19.11 15.86
CA GLU A 176 5.56 20.42 16.47
C GLU A 176 6.25 20.51 17.85
N GLU A 177 6.13 19.48 18.67
CA GLU A 177 6.79 19.39 19.98
C GLU A 177 8.33 19.45 19.82
N ALA A 178 8.91 18.64 18.90
CA ALA A 178 10.35 18.64 18.62
C ALA A 178 10.85 19.99 18.08
N VAL A 179 10.06 20.69 17.28
CA VAL A 179 10.41 22.03 16.77
C VAL A 179 10.43 23.06 17.89
N GLU A 180 9.43 23.06 18.78
CA GLU A 180 9.37 23.99 19.89
C GLU A 180 10.52 23.75 20.90
N GLU A 181 10.82 22.48 21.18
CA GLU A 181 11.96 22.10 22.03
C GLU A 181 13.28 22.58 21.40
N ASP A 182 13.51 22.31 20.12
CA ASP A 182 14.71 22.75 19.41
C ASP A 182 14.88 24.27 19.40
N ARG A 183 13.78 24.99 19.18
CA ARG A 183 13.77 26.47 19.23
C ARG A 183 14.09 27.00 20.63
N ALA A 184 13.53 26.38 21.67
CA ALA A 184 13.81 26.74 23.06
C ALA A 184 15.28 26.53 23.42
N GLN A 185 15.91 25.40 23.01
CA GLN A 185 17.32 25.11 23.19
C GLN A 185 18.22 26.18 22.55
N HIS A 186 17.79 26.76 21.42
CA HIS A 186 18.51 27.81 20.70
C HIS A 186 18.09 29.25 21.11
N GLY A 187 17.35 29.41 22.20
CA GLY A 187 16.89 30.71 22.66
C GLY A 187 15.95 31.47 21.70
N LYS A 188 15.22 30.75 20.84
CA LYS A 188 14.26 31.34 19.91
C LYS A 188 12.85 31.36 20.51
N LYS A 189 12.10 32.40 20.20
CA LYS A 189 10.68 32.50 20.59
C LYS A 189 9.87 31.36 19.98
N PRO A 190 8.85 30.83 20.68
CA PRO A 190 7.91 29.88 20.11
C PRO A 190 7.33 30.36 18.78
N LEU A 191 6.96 29.44 17.92
CA LEU A 191 6.26 29.79 16.69
C LEU A 191 4.82 30.25 17.01
N ALA A 192 4.35 31.27 16.32
CA ALA A 192 2.95 31.68 16.46
C ALA A 192 2.02 30.47 16.21
N PRO A 193 0.89 30.31 16.93
CA PRO A 193 -0.05 29.23 16.68
C PRO A 193 -0.42 29.15 15.20
N ARG A 194 -0.60 27.93 14.66
CA ARG A 194 -1.19 27.79 13.33
C ARG A 194 -2.59 28.38 13.37
N SER A 195 -2.96 29.18 12.35
CA SER A 195 -4.36 29.46 12.11
C SER A 195 -5.10 28.13 12.03
N LYS A 196 -6.20 27.99 12.77
CA LYS A 196 -6.92 26.70 12.97
C LYS A 196 -7.49 26.08 11.69
N GLU A 197 -7.44 26.77 10.58
CA GLU A 197 -7.92 26.24 9.31
C GLU A 197 -6.75 25.61 8.53
N PRO A 198 -6.79 24.28 8.32
CA PRO A 198 -5.88 23.67 7.34
C PRO A 198 -6.15 24.34 6.00
N GLN A 199 -5.12 24.93 5.39
CA GLN A 199 -5.26 25.52 4.05
C GLN A 199 -5.79 24.44 3.12
N ALA A 200 -7.06 24.58 2.73
CA ALA A 200 -7.68 23.72 1.76
C ALA A 200 -6.92 23.87 0.43
N ARG A 201 -6.36 22.77 -0.04
CA ARG A 201 -5.66 22.75 -1.33
C ARG A 201 -6.67 22.51 -2.43
N GLU A 202 -6.72 23.41 -3.42
CA GLU A 202 -7.54 23.21 -4.61
C GLU A 202 -7.05 21.94 -5.36
N ILE A 203 -7.98 21.01 -5.58
CA ILE A 203 -7.74 19.77 -6.30
C ILE A 203 -8.74 19.58 -7.43
N LYS A 204 -8.38 18.73 -8.41
CA LYS A 204 -9.35 18.21 -9.39
C LYS A 204 -10.10 17.05 -8.75
N GLN A 205 -11.41 17.20 -8.58
CA GLN A 205 -12.30 16.16 -8.07
C GLN A 205 -13.13 15.59 -9.21
N SER A 206 -13.15 14.27 -9.36
CA SER A 206 -13.98 13.61 -10.37
C SER A 206 -15.46 13.73 -10.05
N THR A 207 -16.27 14.10 -11.03
CA THR A 207 -17.74 14.11 -10.87
C THR A 207 -18.36 12.71 -10.94
N THR A 208 -17.62 11.73 -11.46
CA THR A 208 -18.10 10.35 -11.62
C THR A 208 -17.60 9.41 -10.53
N ASP A 209 -16.50 9.73 -9.87
CA ASP A 209 -15.92 8.98 -8.75
C ASP A 209 -15.15 9.95 -7.83
N PRO A 210 -15.85 10.69 -6.93
CA PRO A 210 -15.28 11.77 -6.12
C PRO A 210 -14.15 11.35 -5.20
N ASP A 211 -14.12 10.08 -4.76
CA ASP A 211 -13.10 9.54 -3.84
C ASP A 211 -11.77 9.28 -4.53
N SER A 212 -11.76 9.26 -5.87
CA SER A 212 -10.52 9.05 -6.64
C SER A 212 -9.68 10.31 -6.71
N GLY A 213 -8.34 10.15 -6.66
CA GLY A 213 -7.39 11.27 -6.73
C GLY A 213 -6.84 11.50 -8.13
N TYR A 214 -6.79 12.77 -8.55
CA TYR A 214 -6.15 13.13 -9.82
C TYR A 214 -4.63 13.13 -9.69
N MET A 215 -3.98 12.33 -10.52
CA MET A 215 -2.54 12.17 -10.51
C MET A 215 -1.91 12.68 -11.80
N VAL A 216 -0.81 13.42 -11.62
CA VAL A 216 0.10 13.86 -12.70
C VAL A 216 1.51 13.40 -12.31
N ARG A 217 2.09 12.47 -13.08
CA ARG A 217 3.50 12.05 -12.94
C ARG A 217 4.14 12.02 -14.31
N ASP A 218 5.40 12.43 -14.39
CA ASP A 218 6.16 12.39 -15.64
C ASP A 218 6.29 10.95 -16.15
N GLY A 219 6.07 10.77 -17.45
CA GLY A 219 6.13 9.47 -18.10
C GLY A 219 4.97 8.51 -17.77
N LYS A 220 3.94 8.94 -17.04
CA LYS A 220 2.76 8.11 -16.72
C LYS A 220 1.46 8.77 -17.18
N PRO A 221 0.40 7.97 -17.49
CA PRO A 221 -0.89 8.52 -17.88
C PRO A 221 -1.47 9.41 -16.79
N LYS A 222 -1.92 10.62 -17.17
CA LYS A 222 -2.66 11.52 -16.28
C LYS A 222 -4.10 11.03 -16.13
N GLY A 223 -4.69 11.13 -14.93
CA GLY A 223 -6.06 10.74 -14.69
C GLY A 223 -6.37 10.51 -13.22
N PHE A 224 -7.52 9.90 -12.96
CA PHE A 224 -7.97 9.56 -11.62
C PHE A 224 -7.53 8.15 -11.23
N PHE A 225 -7.00 8.02 -10.02
CA PHE A 225 -6.45 6.77 -9.49
C PHE A 225 -6.78 6.61 -8.01
N TYR A 226 -6.70 5.37 -7.56
CA TYR A 226 -6.52 4.99 -6.17
C TYR A 226 -5.10 4.46 -5.96
N LEU A 227 -4.61 4.52 -4.72
CA LEU A 227 -3.38 3.86 -4.30
C LEU A 227 -3.74 2.67 -3.44
N ASP A 228 -3.21 1.51 -3.82
CA ASP A 228 -3.22 0.30 -3.01
C ASP A 228 -1.86 0.17 -2.33
N HIS A 229 -1.83 0.37 -1.02
CA HIS A 229 -0.67 0.19 -0.16
C HIS A 229 -0.69 -1.24 0.38
N ARG A 230 0.37 -1.99 0.14
CA ARG A 230 0.50 -3.39 0.58
C ARG A 230 1.74 -3.60 1.42
N SER A 231 1.58 -4.42 2.47
CA SER A 231 2.69 -5.05 3.17
C SER A 231 2.71 -6.54 2.88
N VAL A 232 3.91 -7.09 2.68
CA VAL A 232 4.14 -8.49 2.35
C VAL A 232 5.20 -9.05 3.32
N ASP A 233 4.90 -10.16 3.97
CA ASP A 233 5.86 -10.88 4.82
C ASP A 233 6.97 -11.51 4.00
N GLY A 234 8.20 -11.40 4.49
CA GLY A 234 9.39 -11.88 3.80
C GLY A 234 9.60 -13.39 3.79
N ARG A 235 8.85 -14.17 4.56
CA ARG A 235 9.06 -15.62 4.65
C ARG A 235 8.56 -16.36 3.43
N CYS A 236 7.27 -16.27 3.14
CA CYS A 236 6.61 -16.94 2.02
C CYS A 236 5.82 -15.98 1.13
N ASN A 237 6.11 -14.68 1.20
CA ASN A 237 5.50 -13.65 0.38
C ASN A 237 3.97 -13.53 0.56
N ILE A 238 3.46 -13.85 1.75
CA ILE A 238 2.05 -13.64 2.11
C ILE A 238 1.80 -12.14 2.29
N ILE A 239 0.75 -11.63 1.70
CA ILE A 239 0.31 -10.24 1.86
C ILE A 239 -0.34 -10.12 3.24
N THR A 240 0.20 -9.27 4.11
CA THR A 240 -0.25 -9.12 5.50
C THR A 240 -1.06 -7.87 5.75
N ASP A 241 -0.98 -6.88 4.85
CA ASP A 241 -1.81 -5.69 4.92
C ASP A 241 -2.16 -5.13 3.55
N VAL A 242 -3.36 -4.55 3.47
CA VAL A 242 -3.87 -3.84 2.30
C VAL A 242 -4.62 -2.61 2.78
N HIS A 243 -4.22 -1.45 2.28
CA HIS A 243 -4.88 -0.19 2.58
C HIS A 243 -5.06 0.62 1.30
N VAL A 244 -6.20 1.24 1.12
CA VAL A 244 -6.50 2.00 -0.10
C VAL A 244 -6.73 3.45 0.23
N THR A 245 -6.08 4.32 -0.54
CA THR A 245 -6.26 5.78 -0.45
C THR A 245 -6.58 6.37 -1.81
N SER A 246 -7.03 7.61 -1.80
CA SER A 246 -7.13 8.42 -3.01
C SER A 246 -5.75 8.57 -3.67
N GLY A 247 -5.68 8.59 -5.01
CA GLY A 247 -4.42 8.59 -5.77
C GLY A 247 -3.52 9.81 -5.59
N ASN A 248 -4.01 10.85 -4.93
CA ASN A 248 -3.25 12.07 -4.60
C ASN A 248 -2.68 12.07 -3.18
N VAL A 249 -2.92 11.03 -2.38
CA VAL A 249 -2.31 10.86 -1.06
C VAL A 249 -0.89 10.32 -1.22
N HIS A 250 0.07 10.87 -0.47
CA HIS A 250 1.46 10.41 -0.54
C HIS A 250 1.62 9.07 0.20
N ASP A 251 2.44 8.16 -0.35
CA ASP A 251 2.66 6.80 0.15
C ASP A 251 3.07 6.75 1.63
N SER A 252 3.82 7.76 2.10
CA SER A 252 4.30 7.86 3.47
C SER A 252 3.23 8.17 4.51
N VAL A 253 2.04 8.66 4.09
CA VAL A 253 1.01 9.14 5.02
C VAL A 253 0.44 8.01 5.88
N PRO A 254 -0.06 6.89 5.32
CA PRO A 254 -0.67 5.83 6.12
C PRO A 254 0.34 4.83 6.70
N TYR A 255 1.63 4.95 6.42
CA TYR A 255 2.58 3.84 6.61
C TYR A 255 2.75 3.42 8.07
N LEU A 256 3.02 4.36 8.99
CA LEU A 256 3.30 4.02 10.39
C LEU A 256 2.07 3.42 11.09
N SER A 257 0.92 4.02 10.92
CA SER A 257 -0.34 3.49 11.48
C SER A 257 -0.69 2.11 10.91
N ARG A 258 -0.38 1.85 9.62
CA ARG A 258 -0.57 0.51 9.03
C ARG A 258 0.44 -0.52 9.54
N LEU A 259 1.66 -0.11 9.86
CA LEU A 259 2.66 -0.96 10.52
C LEU A 259 2.19 -1.34 11.93
N ASP A 260 1.72 -0.36 12.72
CA ASP A 260 1.22 -0.57 14.07
C ASP A 260 -0.01 -1.50 14.06
N ARG A 261 -0.96 -1.29 13.16
CA ARG A 261 -2.11 -2.19 12.99
C ARG A 261 -1.70 -3.65 12.79
N GLN A 262 -0.67 -3.92 11.98
CA GLN A 262 -0.18 -5.29 11.77
C GLN A 262 0.46 -5.87 13.03
N ARG A 263 1.21 -5.06 13.77
CA ARG A 263 1.79 -5.47 15.06
C ARG A 263 0.71 -5.84 16.08
N GLU A 264 -0.32 -5.03 16.18
CA GLU A 264 -1.45 -5.26 17.11
C GLU A 264 -2.33 -6.42 16.63
N ARG A 265 -2.75 -6.42 15.38
CA ARG A 265 -3.73 -7.38 14.86
C ARG A 265 -3.20 -8.80 14.79
N PHE A 266 -1.92 -8.97 14.44
CA PHE A 266 -1.29 -10.27 14.22
C PHE A 266 -0.21 -10.60 15.26
N ASN A 267 -0.01 -9.73 16.24
CA ASN A 267 1.05 -9.85 17.24
C ASN A 267 2.45 -10.01 16.59
N PHE A 268 2.75 -9.20 15.58
CA PHE A 268 4.02 -9.29 14.89
C PHE A 268 5.16 -8.60 15.66
N GLU A 269 6.27 -9.30 15.83
CA GLU A 269 7.55 -8.74 16.27
C GLU A 269 8.36 -8.26 15.07
N VAL A 270 7.96 -7.13 14.48
CA VAL A 270 8.63 -6.61 13.29
C VAL A 270 10.03 -6.14 13.66
N LYS A 271 11.04 -6.80 13.09
CA LYS A 271 12.47 -6.49 13.30
C LYS A 271 13.03 -5.62 12.18
N ALA A 272 12.55 -5.79 10.95
CA ALA A 272 13.04 -5.01 9.82
C ALA A 272 11.95 -4.72 8.79
N VAL A 273 12.13 -3.64 8.04
CA VAL A 273 11.25 -3.29 6.92
C VAL A 273 12.06 -2.89 5.69
N GLY A 274 11.56 -3.27 4.50
CA GLY A 274 12.12 -2.90 3.20
C GLY A 274 11.18 -1.98 2.43
N LEU A 275 11.56 -0.71 2.23
CA LEU A 275 10.72 0.33 1.66
C LEU A 275 11.36 1.01 0.45
N ASP A 276 10.53 1.62 -0.38
CA ASP A 276 10.97 2.42 -1.52
C ASP A 276 11.40 3.86 -1.07
N ALA A 277 11.98 4.62 -1.99
CA ALA A 277 12.46 5.98 -1.75
C ALA A 277 11.35 6.99 -1.40
N GLY A 278 10.09 6.72 -1.76
CA GLY A 278 8.94 7.53 -1.38
C GLY A 278 8.69 7.58 0.13
N TYR A 279 9.16 6.56 0.84
CA TYR A 279 9.05 6.47 2.31
C TYR A 279 10.22 7.12 3.06
N PHE A 280 11.26 7.58 2.38
CA PHE A 280 12.43 8.20 3.03
C PHE A 280 12.12 9.63 3.50
N THR A 281 11.30 9.75 4.53
CA THR A 281 10.95 11.02 5.19
C THR A 281 11.45 11.02 6.63
N ALA A 282 11.71 12.21 7.19
CA ALA A 282 12.21 12.33 8.56
C ALA A 282 11.24 11.69 9.58
N GLY A 283 9.93 11.89 9.39
CA GLY A 283 8.91 11.31 10.28
C GLY A 283 8.87 9.78 10.23
N ILE A 284 9.03 9.15 9.05
CA ILE A 284 9.09 7.69 8.96
C ILE A 284 10.39 7.17 9.58
N CYS A 285 11.52 7.81 9.32
CA CYS A 285 12.80 7.38 9.90
C CYS A 285 12.75 7.44 11.44
N LYS A 286 12.25 8.53 12.01
CA LYS A 286 12.06 8.69 13.45
C LYS A 286 11.06 7.67 14.00
N GLY A 287 9.91 7.51 13.35
CA GLY A 287 8.88 6.56 13.78
C GLY A 287 9.31 5.09 13.73
N LEU A 288 10.23 4.71 12.84
CA LEU A 288 10.82 3.37 12.81
C LEU A 288 11.79 3.16 13.99
N GLU A 289 12.61 4.18 14.31
CA GLU A 289 13.50 4.12 15.50
C GLU A 289 12.71 3.99 16.81
N GLU A 290 11.65 4.77 16.98
CA GLU A 290 10.79 4.71 18.17
C GLU A 290 10.13 3.34 18.36
N ARG A 291 10.01 2.56 17.28
CA ARG A 291 9.45 1.21 17.28
C ARG A 291 10.52 0.11 17.33
N ASP A 292 11.78 0.47 17.43
CA ASP A 292 12.95 -0.44 17.36
C ASP A 292 12.93 -1.31 16.08
N VAL A 293 12.58 -0.70 14.93
CA VAL A 293 12.50 -1.39 13.64
C VAL A 293 13.66 -0.99 12.73
N TYR A 294 14.42 -1.98 12.28
CA TYR A 294 15.51 -1.79 11.33
C TYR A 294 14.98 -1.39 9.95
N GLY A 295 14.98 -0.08 9.66
CA GLY A 295 14.48 0.46 8.41
C GLY A 295 15.50 0.34 7.28
N VAL A 296 15.13 -0.27 6.17
CA VAL A 296 15.90 -0.30 4.92
C VAL A 296 15.11 0.42 3.85
N ILE A 297 15.43 1.70 3.65
CA ILE A 297 14.69 2.58 2.75
C ILE A 297 15.62 3.03 1.62
N SER A 298 15.13 2.98 0.38
CA SER A 298 15.88 3.50 -0.76
C SER A 298 16.11 5.00 -0.64
N TYR A 299 17.23 5.46 -1.17
CA TYR A 299 17.61 6.87 -1.14
C TYR A 299 17.41 7.52 -2.51
N ARG A 300 16.65 8.60 -2.57
CA ARG A 300 16.56 9.46 -3.74
C ARG A 300 17.53 10.62 -3.57
N ARG A 301 18.48 10.73 -4.49
CA ARG A 301 19.39 11.88 -4.48
C ARG A 301 18.60 13.19 -4.58
N PRO A 302 18.88 14.18 -3.71
CA PRO A 302 18.28 15.50 -3.85
C PRO A 302 18.57 16.11 -5.22
N THR A 303 17.63 16.88 -5.74
CA THR A 303 17.86 17.68 -6.94
C THR A 303 19.02 18.65 -6.67
N HIS A 304 19.94 18.71 -7.61
CA HIS A 304 21.14 19.53 -7.51
C HIS A 304 21.19 20.52 -8.67
N LYS A 305 21.50 21.76 -8.36
CA LYS A 305 21.72 22.80 -9.39
C LYS A 305 23.11 22.61 -9.97
N LYS A 306 23.19 22.37 -11.30
CA LYS A 306 24.48 22.16 -12.00
C LYS A 306 25.45 23.31 -11.70
N GLY A 307 26.70 22.98 -11.36
CA GLY A 307 27.75 23.94 -11.03
C GLY A 307 27.83 24.37 -9.56
N PHE A 308 26.84 23.99 -8.73
CA PHE A 308 26.86 24.32 -7.31
C PHE A 308 27.44 23.18 -6.46
N PHE A 309 27.90 23.50 -5.25
CA PHE A 309 28.31 22.51 -4.26
C PHE A 309 27.13 21.65 -3.80
N TYR A 310 27.35 20.34 -3.62
CA TYR A 310 26.38 19.45 -3.03
C TYR A 310 26.28 19.64 -1.51
N LYS A 311 25.12 19.32 -0.91
CA LYS A 311 24.97 19.39 0.56
C LYS A 311 26.04 18.58 1.30
N ARG A 312 26.49 17.46 0.78
CA ARG A 312 27.53 16.60 1.36
C ARG A 312 28.91 17.24 1.45
N GLU A 313 29.16 18.33 0.71
CA GLU A 313 30.42 19.08 0.75
C GLU A 313 30.43 20.09 1.90
N TYR A 314 29.29 20.28 2.57
CA TYR A 314 29.16 21.03 3.80
C TYR A 314 29.23 20.05 4.98
N ARG A 315 30.23 20.14 5.82
CA ARG A 315 30.44 19.26 6.96
C ARG A 315 29.70 19.77 8.18
N TYR A 316 28.83 18.95 8.78
CA TYR A 316 28.18 19.29 10.05
C TYR A 316 29.10 18.99 11.22
N ASP A 317 29.28 19.97 12.11
CA ASP A 317 29.95 19.84 13.37
C ASP A 317 28.91 19.73 14.48
N ASN A 318 28.75 18.52 15.01
CA ASN A 318 27.73 18.22 16.01
C ASN A 318 28.01 18.88 17.36
N ASP A 319 29.29 19.06 17.73
CA ASP A 319 29.67 19.61 19.03
C ASP A 319 29.41 21.11 19.12
N ARG A 320 29.52 21.79 17.98
CA ARG A 320 29.30 23.24 17.86
C ARG A 320 27.95 23.62 17.26
N ASP A 321 27.21 22.66 16.83
CA ASP A 321 25.94 22.83 16.09
C ASP A 321 26.04 23.85 14.95
N LEU A 322 26.96 23.62 14.02
CA LEU A 322 27.18 24.45 12.84
C LEU A 322 27.60 23.63 11.63
N TYR A 323 27.48 24.21 10.45
CA TYR A 323 28.09 23.65 9.24
C TYR A 323 29.37 24.36 8.88
N LEU A 324 30.38 23.62 8.43
CA LEU A 324 31.54 24.13 7.76
C LEU A 324 31.37 24.03 6.25
N CYS A 325 31.61 25.11 5.52
CA CYS A 325 31.62 25.13 4.08
C CYS A 325 32.90 24.52 3.49
N PRO A 326 32.98 24.26 2.16
CA PRO A 326 34.19 23.70 1.54
C PRO A 326 35.51 24.48 1.76
N VAL A 327 35.44 25.72 2.24
CA VAL A 327 36.59 26.55 2.62
C VAL A 327 36.62 26.83 4.15
N ASP A 328 36.06 25.90 4.91
CA ASP A 328 36.04 25.87 6.39
C ASP A 328 35.44 27.12 7.08
N GLN A 329 34.59 27.90 6.37
CA GLN A 329 33.86 28.98 7.01
C GLN A 329 32.57 28.45 7.66
N ALA A 330 32.26 28.93 8.86
CA ALA A 330 31.12 28.52 9.64
C ALA A 330 29.79 29.07 9.08
N LEU A 331 28.81 28.19 9.00
CA LEU A 331 27.41 28.54 8.83
C LEU A 331 26.73 28.27 10.18
N ASN A 332 26.32 29.35 10.86
CA ASN A 332 25.72 29.27 12.18
C ASN A 332 24.20 29.06 12.12
N TYR A 333 23.67 28.45 13.18
CA TYR A 333 22.23 28.31 13.35
C TYR A 333 21.51 29.67 13.31
N LYS A 334 20.44 29.75 12.55
CA LYS A 334 19.64 30.97 12.42
C LYS A 334 18.25 30.80 13.02
N THR A 335 17.56 29.73 12.63
CA THR A 335 16.17 29.44 13.05
C THR A 335 15.78 28.02 12.67
N THR A 336 14.73 27.51 13.31
CA THR A 336 14.05 26.27 12.89
C THR A 336 12.64 26.64 12.42
N ASP A 337 12.29 26.13 11.25
CA ASP A 337 10.98 26.37 10.63
C ASP A 337 9.93 25.36 11.11
N ARG A 338 8.65 25.59 10.76
CA ARG A 338 7.52 24.73 11.11
C ARG A 338 7.56 23.33 10.50
N GLN A 339 8.40 23.14 9.48
CA GLN A 339 8.60 21.85 8.83
C GLN A 339 9.71 21.04 9.50
N GLY A 340 10.31 21.57 10.56
CA GLY A 340 11.38 20.94 11.32
C GLY A 340 12.77 21.15 10.73
N TYR A 341 12.95 22.07 9.80
CA TYR A 341 14.28 22.34 9.25
C TYR A 341 14.98 23.44 10.05
N ARG A 342 16.13 23.13 10.64
CA ARG A 342 17.13 24.07 11.14
C ARG A 342 17.79 24.74 9.94
N HIS A 343 17.87 26.05 9.94
CA HIS A 343 18.54 26.85 8.91
C HIS A 343 19.89 27.34 9.43
N TYR A 344 20.96 26.96 8.77
CA TYR A 344 22.32 27.41 9.06
C TYR A 344 22.74 28.37 7.97
N GLN A 345 23.23 29.58 8.37
CA GLN A 345 23.56 30.64 7.44
C GLN A 345 25.02 31.07 7.57
N SER A 346 25.65 31.30 6.43
CA SER A 346 27.00 31.85 6.36
C SER A 346 27.05 33.36 6.70
N ASN A 347 28.21 33.84 7.13
CA ASN A 347 28.46 35.29 7.29
C ASN A 347 28.65 35.92 5.90
N PRO A 348 27.81 36.92 5.49
CA PRO A 348 27.93 37.58 4.20
C PRO A 348 29.30 38.18 3.94
N ARG A 349 29.98 38.73 4.98
CA ARG A 349 31.28 39.37 4.85
C ARG A 349 32.36 38.42 4.29
N HIS A 350 32.34 37.15 4.71
CA HIS A 350 33.27 36.14 4.19
C HIS A 350 32.87 35.66 2.79
N CYS A 351 31.58 35.56 2.50
CA CYS A 351 31.09 34.99 1.26
C CYS A 351 31.13 35.98 0.07
N LEU A 352 31.05 37.28 0.32
CA LEU A 352 31.10 38.29 -0.75
C LEU A 352 32.48 38.34 -1.44
N THR A 353 33.56 38.05 -0.72
CA THR A 353 34.95 38.04 -1.22
C THR A 353 35.44 36.61 -1.54
N CYS A 354 34.62 35.59 -1.37
CA CYS A 354 34.99 34.19 -1.58
C CYS A 354 35.08 33.85 -3.08
N GLU A 355 36.19 33.25 -3.50
CA GLU A 355 36.42 32.80 -4.87
C GLU A 355 35.40 31.76 -5.36
N PHE A 356 34.79 30.97 -4.44
CA PHE A 356 33.78 29.95 -4.75
C PHE A 356 32.34 30.46 -4.64
N LYS A 357 32.12 31.79 -4.49
CA LYS A 357 30.79 32.38 -4.32
C LYS A 357 29.79 31.89 -5.37
N GLU A 358 30.17 31.89 -6.64
CA GLU A 358 29.31 31.49 -7.77
C GLU A 358 28.90 30.02 -7.74
N ARG A 359 29.77 29.14 -7.20
CA ARG A 359 29.51 27.73 -7.00
C ARG A 359 28.77 27.43 -5.70
N CYS A 360 28.67 28.39 -4.79
CA CYS A 360 28.12 28.24 -3.47
C CYS A 360 26.69 28.78 -3.37
N THR A 361 26.46 30.03 -3.80
CA THR A 361 25.19 30.70 -3.66
C THR A 361 24.89 31.67 -4.79
N SER A 362 23.63 31.72 -5.22
CA SER A 362 23.13 32.75 -6.16
C SER A 362 22.52 33.96 -5.45
N ASN A 363 22.62 34.01 -4.10
CA ASN A 363 22.07 35.11 -3.31
C ASN A 363 22.96 36.36 -3.49
N ALA A 364 22.37 37.49 -3.91
CA ALA A 364 23.08 38.76 -4.13
C ALA A 364 23.79 39.26 -2.85
N LYS A 365 23.20 38.99 -1.69
CA LYS A 365 23.81 39.37 -0.37
C LYS A 365 24.89 38.39 0.08
N GLY A 366 25.31 37.41 -0.71
CA GLY A 366 26.33 36.43 -0.36
C GLY A 366 25.94 35.46 0.76
N ILE A 367 24.66 35.30 1.06
CA ILE A 367 24.21 34.38 2.10
C ILE A 367 24.03 32.99 1.51
N LYS A 368 24.74 32.01 2.06
CA LYS A 368 24.48 30.57 1.86
C LYS A 368 23.66 30.03 3.01
N THR A 369 22.58 29.33 2.70
CA THR A 369 21.78 28.59 3.70
C THR A 369 21.89 27.10 3.44
N VAL A 370 22.19 26.34 4.48
CA VAL A 370 22.12 24.87 4.51
C VAL A 370 21.08 24.48 5.56
N THR A 371 20.25 23.49 5.26
CA THR A 371 19.20 23.05 6.17
C THR A 371 19.48 21.65 6.73
N ARG A 372 19.16 21.41 8.01
CA ARG A 372 19.17 20.12 8.69
C ARG A 372 17.85 19.91 9.39
N HIS A 373 17.21 18.76 9.18
CA HIS A 373 15.96 18.46 9.87
C HIS A 373 16.22 18.14 11.35
N VAL A 374 15.31 18.46 12.27
CA VAL A 374 15.43 18.12 13.71
C VAL A 374 15.62 16.60 13.93
N TRP A 375 15.11 15.77 13.02
CA TRP A 375 15.29 14.32 13.00
C TRP A 375 16.26 13.85 11.89
N GLU A 376 17.25 14.67 11.52
CA GLU A 376 18.22 14.27 10.48
C GLU A 376 19.09 13.09 10.93
N ASP A 377 19.39 12.98 12.23
CA ASP A 377 20.18 11.87 12.79
C ASP A 377 19.49 10.53 12.55
N SER A 378 18.16 10.47 12.73
CA SER A 378 17.34 9.30 12.39
C SER A 378 17.43 8.94 10.91
N LYS A 379 17.39 9.94 10.02
CA LYS A 379 17.56 9.72 8.58
C LYS A 379 18.94 9.21 8.22
N GLU A 380 19.98 9.76 8.85
CA GLU A 380 21.37 9.35 8.62
C GLU A 380 21.59 7.90 9.06
N ARG A 381 21.09 7.49 10.25
CA ARG A 381 21.15 6.10 10.72
C ARG A 381 20.40 5.15 9.77
N ILE A 382 19.17 5.45 9.39
CA ILE A 382 18.39 4.65 8.43
C ILE A 382 19.10 4.57 7.06
N ASN A 383 19.74 5.65 6.61
CA ASN A 383 20.52 5.60 5.38
C ASN A 383 21.75 4.69 5.49
N GLN A 384 22.41 4.62 6.67
CA GLN A 384 23.50 3.68 6.92
C GLN A 384 23.02 2.23 6.88
N HIS A 385 21.82 1.92 7.41
CA HIS A 385 21.23 0.58 7.30
C HIS A 385 21.19 0.08 5.86
N ARG A 386 20.75 0.93 4.92
CA ARG A 386 20.67 0.59 3.50
C ARG A 386 22.06 0.26 2.90
N LEU A 387 23.13 0.84 3.39
CA LEU A 387 24.49 0.65 2.88
C LEU A 387 25.18 -0.60 3.46
N SER A 388 24.67 -1.12 4.58
CA SER A 388 25.18 -2.35 5.20
C SER A 388 24.88 -3.59 4.36
N GLU A 389 25.64 -4.66 4.54
CA GLU A 389 25.37 -5.93 3.84
C GLU A 389 24.00 -6.53 4.17
N PRO A 390 23.52 -6.59 5.43
CA PRO A 390 22.16 -7.03 5.73
C PRO A 390 21.10 -6.15 5.05
N GLY A 391 21.32 -4.82 5.03
CA GLY A 391 20.40 -3.90 4.38
C GLY A 391 20.29 -4.11 2.88
N LYS A 392 21.41 -4.34 2.19
CA LYS A 392 21.42 -4.67 0.75
C LYS A 392 20.63 -5.95 0.46
N LEU A 393 20.78 -6.98 1.28
CA LEU A 393 20.04 -8.25 1.15
C LEU A 393 18.53 -8.03 1.33
N ILE A 394 18.13 -7.31 2.40
CA ILE A 394 16.72 -6.96 2.62
C ILE A 394 16.18 -6.18 1.42
N TYR A 395 16.90 -5.14 0.96
CA TYR A 395 16.40 -4.32 -0.14
C TYR A 395 16.23 -5.11 -1.45
N LYS A 396 17.17 -6.02 -1.76
CA LYS A 396 17.12 -6.88 -2.95
C LYS A 396 15.83 -7.73 -3.01
N ARG A 397 15.38 -8.22 -1.85
CA ARG A 397 14.19 -9.08 -1.76
C ARG A 397 12.87 -8.36 -2.07
N ARG A 398 12.83 -7.04 -2.12
CA ARG A 398 11.61 -6.29 -2.52
C ARG A 398 11.07 -6.73 -3.88
N LYS A 399 11.96 -7.03 -4.84
CA LYS A 399 11.57 -7.49 -6.19
C LYS A 399 10.79 -8.80 -6.17
N GLU A 400 11.19 -9.70 -5.28
CA GLU A 400 10.59 -11.04 -5.13
C GLU A 400 9.35 -11.05 -4.23
N THR A 401 9.15 -10.01 -3.43
CA THR A 401 8.08 -9.88 -2.45
C THR A 401 6.99 -8.93 -2.93
N VAL A 402 7.02 -7.68 -2.49
CA VAL A 402 5.95 -6.72 -2.73
C VAL A 402 5.79 -6.34 -4.20
N GLU A 403 6.91 -6.14 -4.93
CA GLU A 403 6.83 -5.82 -6.36
C GLU A 403 6.25 -6.99 -7.17
N ARG A 404 6.65 -8.23 -6.85
CA ARG A 404 6.08 -9.44 -7.44
C ARG A 404 4.60 -9.59 -7.12
N SER A 405 4.17 -9.29 -5.89
CA SER A 405 2.75 -9.30 -5.51
C SER A 405 1.90 -8.41 -6.42
N PHE A 406 2.37 -7.20 -6.73
CA PHE A 406 1.67 -6.30 -7.65
C PHE A 406 1.72 -6.76 -9.11
N ALA A 407 2.84 -7.33 -9.55
CA ALA A 407 2.96 -7.88 -10.89
C ALA A 407 1.95 -9.01 -11.10
N ASP A 408 1.88 -9.96 -10.18
CA ASP A 408 0.95 -11.09 -10.21
C ASP A 408 -0.51 -10.60 -10.18
N ALA A 409 -0.84 -9.61 -9.32
CA ALA A 409 -2.17 -9.01 -9.27
C ALA A 409 -2.59 -8.45 -10.64
N LYS A 410 -1.70 -7.71 -11.30
CA LYS A 410 -1.97 -7.07 -12.60
C LYS A 410 -2.05 -8.05 -13.76
N GLN A 411 -1.27 -9.12 -13.73
CA GLN A 411 -1.18 -10.10 -14.82
C GLN A 411 -2.24 -11.20 -14.69
N LEU A 412 -2.45 -11.72 -13.48
CA LEU A 412 -3.23 -12.93 -13.25
C LEU A 412 -4.62 -12.64 -12.67
N HIS A 413 -4.79 -11.54 -11.96
CA HIS A 413 -6.01 -11.26 -11.18
C HIS A 413 -6.81 -10.06 -11.72
N GLY A 414 -6.51 -9.59 -12.94
CA GLY A 414 -7.24 -8.50 -13.59
C GLY A 414 -7.15 -7.14 -12.88
N TYR A 415 -6.05 -6.87 -12.15
CA TYR A 415 -5.87 -5.78 -11.20
C TYR A 415 -5.25 -4.52 -11.80
N ARG A 416 -5.74 -4.07 -12.98
CA ARG A 416 -5.25 -2.81 -13.62
C ARG A 416 -6.21 -1.64 -13.43
N HIS A 417 -7.49 -1.94 -13.18
CA HIS A 417 -8.57 -0.97 -13.11
C HIS A 417 -9.48 -1.25 -11.92
N ALA A 418 -9.99 -0.20 -11.28
CA ALA A 418 -11.06 -0.32 -10.32
C ALA A 418 -12.33 -0.85 -11.02
N ARG A 419 -12.92 -1.90 -10.47
CA ARG A 419 -14.20 -2.48 -10.95
C ARG A 419 -15.37 -1.58 -10.57
N PHE A 420 -15.24 -0.90 -9.42
CA PHE A 420 -16.27 -0.12 -8.78
C PHE A 420 -15.85 1.34 -8.64
N LYS A 421 -16.79 2.20 -8.27
CA LYS A 421 -16.60 3.58 -7.85
C LYS A 421 -16.77 3.68 -6.34
N GLY A 422 -16.04 4.61 -5.73
CA GLY A 422 -16.03 4.82 -4.28
C GLY A 422 -14.95 4.03 -3.55
N LEU A 423 -14.33 4.67 -2.55
CA LEU A 423 -13.16 4.18 -1.83
C LEU A 423 -13.40 2.80 -1.19
N GLU A 424 -14.52 2.64 -0.48
CA GLU A 424 -14.83 1.39 0.23
C GLU A 424 -15.00 0.19 -0.70
N LYS A 425 -15.64 0.38 -1.85
CA LYS A 425 -15.79 -0.70 -2.83
C LYS A 425 -14.48 -1.07 -3.51
N VAL A 426 -13.61 -0.08 -3.73
CA VAL A 426 -12.26 -0.32 -4.26
C VAL A 426 -11.39 -0.99 -3.20
N ARG A 427 -11.52 -0.62 -1.92
CA ARG A 427 -10.87 -1.29 -0.80
C ARG A 427 -11.28 -2.77 -0.73
N ALA A 428 -12.57 -3.07 -0.81
CA ALA A 428 -13.07 -4.45 -0.88
C ALA A 428 -12.47 -5.23 -2.06
N GLN A 429 -12.37 -4.62 -3.25
CA GLN A 429 -11.70 -5.23 -4.40
C GLN A 429 -10.22 -5.54 -4.11
N CYS A 430 -9.49 -4.62 -3.48
CA CYS A 430 -8.07 -4.79 -3.16
C CYS A 430 -7.86 -5.91 -2.14
N LEU A 431 -8.67 -5.94 -1.07
CA LEU A 431 -8.65 -6.97 -0.03
C LEU A 431 -8.95 -8.37 -0.61
N MET A 432 -10.01 -8.50 -1.40
CA MET A 432 -10.39 -9.77 -2.01
C MET A 432 -9.36 -10.26 -3.03
N THR A 433 -8.72 -9.36 -3.78
CA THR A 433 -7.62 -9.72 -4.69
C THR A 433 -6.42 -10.25 -3.89
N ALA A 434 -6.06 -9.59 -2.80
CA ALA A 434 -4.95 -10.00 -1.95
C ALA A 434 -5.25 -11.33 -1.23
N ALA A 435 -6.48 -11.52 -0.73
CA ALA A 435 -6.95 -12.78 -0.17
C ALA A 435 -6.84 -13.93 -1.19
N ALA A 436 -7.28 -13.72 -2.43
CA ALA A 436 -7.15 -14.72 -3.50
C ALA A 436 -5.68 -15.06 -3.81
N GLN A 437 -4.78 -14.05 -3.82
CA GLN A 437 -3.35 -14.29 -3.97
C GLN A 437 -2.76 -15.08 -2.80
N ASN A 438 -3.17 -14.76 -1.58
CA ASN A 438 -2.73 -15.50 -0.39
C ASN A 438 -3.23 -16.95 -0.40
N MET A 439 -4.51 -17.19 -0.69
CA MET A 439 -5.06 -18.54 -0.80
C MET A 439 -4.31 -19.39 -1.82
N LYS A 440 -4.02 -18.81 -3.00
CA LYS A 440 -3.19 -19.48 -4.02
C LYS A 440 -1.81 -19.85 -3.50
N LYS A 441 -1.13 -18.94 -2.78
CA LYS A 441 0.19 -19.20 -2.20
C LYS A 441 0.14 -20.27 -1.10
N ILE A 442 -0.84 -20.18 -0.21
CA ILE A 442 -1.05 -21.18 0.84
C ILE A 442 -1.24 -22.55 0.21
N ALA A 443 -2.10 -22.64 -0.82
CA ALA A 443 -2.39 -23.89 -1.52
C ALA A 443 -1.17 -24.49 -2.25
N LEU A 444 -0.26 -23.67 -2.74
CA LEU A 444 0.95 -24.11 -3.41
C LEU A 444 2.09 -24.50 -2.46
N LEU A 445 2.05 -24.01 -1.22
CA LEU A 445 3.12 -24.22 -0.23
C LEU A 445 2.75 -25.25 0.84
N ALA A 446 1.44 -25.47 1.11
CA ALA A 446 0.93 -26.30 2.19
C ALA A 446 0.10 -27.52 1.70
N ALA A 447 -0.08 -27.69 0.39
CA ALA A 447 -0.83 -28.79 -0.21
C ALA A 447 0.02 -30.05 -0.44
#